data_60cb8317b86fa1b34094df15fdc49c9b
#
_entry.id   60cb8317b86fa1b34094df15fdc49c9b
#
_cell.length_a   1.000
_cell.length_b   1.000
_cell.length_c   1.000
_cell.angle_alpha   90.00
_cell.angle_beta   90.00
_cell.angle_gamma   90.00
#
_symmetry.space_group_name_H-M   'P 1'
#
loop_
_entity.id
_entity.type
_entity.pdbx_description
1 polymer ?
#
loop_
_entity_poly.entity_id
_entity_poly.type
_entity_poly.pdbx_seq_one_letter_code
_entity_poly.pdbx_strand_id
1 'polypeptide(L)'
;MKLINRRVIKWGVPVLVVLLIVVYGYISFMITSGLTSWDRQQQEDEPGNYGLQYEEVEFTPRGDTITLDGWYLPGDSGKPTIIFVHGIGSMRSGDNATEIASHLVDQGFNVLLFDLRAHGSSEGDYVSAGYFEQKDVLGAIDFLLKRGVTADDIGVIGFSMGAGTSILALVEEPGIRALVVDSPYARVSDLLSGETTRKTGIPEWLSPIFIPAAKIMAGLFYGIDIGSLVPEEAVRQLTYPIFVIHGKEDTRIPYTHGERVYDAAYQENTIVQDGTLITYQGSTIWLIPGVGHVDAFLDYPEEYVLRVTEYFMGQLGID
;
A
#
# COMPACT_ATOMS: atom_id res chain seq x y z
N MET A 1 44.06 -26.78 36.62
CA MET A 1 43.46 -25.77 35.71
C MET A 1 44.36 -25.64 34.49
N LYS A 2 43.99 -26.19 33.32
CA LYS A 2 44.84 -26.16 32.10
C LYS A 2 44.88 -24.71 31.62
N LEU A 3 46.06 -24.08 31.55
CA LEU A 3 46.29 -22.76 30.95
C LEU A 3 45.87 -22.84 29.50
N ILE A 4 44.79 -22.13 29.10
CA ILE A 4 44.36 -22.00 27.73
C ILE A 4 45.56 -21.38 26.94
N ASN A 5 46.00 -22.09 25.90
CA ASN A 5 47.18 -21.72 25.13
C ASN A 5 46.98 -20.31 24.51
N ARG A 6 47.83 -19.34 24.81
CA ARG A 6 47.75 -17.93 24.33
C ARG A 6 47.61 -17.83 22.79
N ARG A 7 48.11 -18.81 22.05
CA ARG A 7 47.91 -18.90 20.57
C ARG A 7 46.49 -19.22 20.20
N VAL A 8 45.77 -20.05 20.96
CA VAL A 8 44.35 -20.40 20.73
C VAL A 8 43.46 -19.16 20.96
N ILE A 9 43.77 -18.35 21.99
CA ILE A 9 43.04 -17.09 22.24
C ILE A 9 43.37 -16.08 21.14
N LYS A 10 44.63 -15.94 20.72
CA LYS A 10 45.07 -14.95 19.73
C LYS A 10 44.41 -15.11 18.35
N TRP A 11 44.19 -16.34 17.92
CA TRP A 11 43.57 -16.65 16.61
C TRP A 11 42.11 -17.12 16.71
N GLY A 12 41.73 -17.77 17.81
CA GLY A 12 40.37 -18.27 18.02
C GLY A 12 39.34 -17.17 18.18
N VAL A 13 39.69 -16.07 18.89
CA VAL A 13 38.75 -14.95 19.08
C VAL A 13 38.48 -14.20 17.77
N PRO A 14 39.48 -13.80 16.96
CA PRO A 14 39.18 -13.19 15.65
C PRO A 14 38.38 -14.08 14.71
N VAL A 15 38.71 -15.37 14.65
CA VAL A 15 37.92 -16.34 13.84
C VAL A 15 36.47 -16.42 14.30
N LEU A 16 36.24 -16.49 15.60
CA LEU A 16 34.88 -16.51 16.16
C LEU A 16 34.12 -15.22 15.82
N VAL A 17 34.78 -14.05 15.94
CA VAL A 17 34.15 -12.75 15.60
C VAL A 17 33.79 -12.70 14.11
N VAL A 18 34.66 -13.12 13.22
CA VAL A 18 34.39 -13.19 11.78
C VAL A 18 33.22 -14.14 11.50
N LEU A 19 33.19 -15.31 12.13
CA LEU A 19 32.08 -16.26 12.00
C LEU A 19 30.75 -15.65 12.43
N LEU A 20 30.72 -14.95 13.58
CA LEU A 20 29.51 -14.27 14.07
C LEU A 20 29.04 -13.18 13.11
N ILE A 21 29.96 -12.38 12.54
CA ILE A 21 29.63 -11.36 11.53
C ILE A 21 29.03 -12.01 10.28
N VAL A 22 29.60 -13.12 9.80
CA VAL A 22 29.09 -13.84 8.63
C VAL A 22 27.70 -14.42 8.90
N VAL A 23 27.50 -15.05 10.06
CA VAL A 23 26.19 -15.58 10.46
C VAL A 23 25.15 -14.45 10.61
N TYR A 24 25.50 -13.35 11.26
CA TYR A 24 24.67 -12.18 11.40
C TYR A 24 24.25 -11.60 10.02
N GLY A 25 25.24 -11.43 9.14
CA GLY A 25 24.99 -10.98 7.76
C GLY A 25 24.07 -11.94 6.99
N TYR A 26 24.34 -13.25 7.09
CA TYR A 26 23.51 -14.27 6.42
C TYR A 26 22.06 -14.25 6.89
N ILE A 27 21.81 -14.19 8.21
CA ILE A 27 20.46 -14.11 8.77
C ILE A 27 19.77 -12.82 8.29
N SER A 28 20.45 -11.68 8.35
CA SER A 28 19.90 -10.40 7.89
C SER A 28 19.56 -10.42 6.38
N PHE A 29 20.39 -11.08 5.57
CA PHE A 29 20.11 -11.29 4.15
C PHE A 29 18.88 -12.18 3.94
N MET A 30 18.77 -13.29 4.68
CA MET A 30 17.59 -14.19 4.60
C MET A 30 16.31 -13.45 5.01
N ILE A 31 16.35 -12.58 6.03
CA ILE A 31 15.22 -11.73 6.40
C ILE A 31 14.85 -10.81 5.23
N THR A 32 15.82 -10.08 4.67
CA THR A 32 15.58 -9.16 3.56
C THR A 32 14.98 -9.89 2.36
N SER A 33 15.56 -11.02 1.95
CA SER A 33 15.07 -11.83 0.84
C SER A 33 13.66 -12.37 1.12
N GLY A 34 13.38 -12.80 2.35
CA GLY A 34 12.04 -13.28 2.73
C GLY A 34 10.98 -12.18 2.72
N LEU A 35 11.34 -10.96 3.11
CA LEU A 35 10.42 -9.81 3.10
C LEU A 35 10.16 -9.27 1.68
N THR A 36 11.09 -9.46 0.75
CA THR A 36 10.94 -9.03 -0.65
C THR A 36 10.35 -10.11 -1.57
N SER A 37 10.22 -11.35 -1.09
CA SER A 37 9.69 -12.49 -1.87
C SER A 37 8.29 -12.86 -1.39
N TRP A 38 7.34 -12.88 -2.33
CA TRP A 38 5.96 -13.28 -2.10
C TRP A 38 5.50 -14.23 -3.20
N ASP A 39 4.71 -15.22 -2.78
CA ASP A 39 4.10 -16.14 -3.74
C ASP A 39 3.02 -15.40 -4.53
N ARG A 40 3.03 -15.55 -5.85
CA ARG A 40 2.00 -14.98 -6.70
C ARG A 40 0.70 -15.74 -6.49
N GLN A 41 -0.37 -15.01 -6.21
CA GLN A 41 -1.71 -15.57 -6.12
C GLN A 41 -2.19 -16.00 -7.51
N GLN A 42 -2.99 -17.05 -7.56
CA GLN A 42 -3.68 -17.45 -8.79
C GLN A 42 -5.01 -16.70 -8.88
N GLN A 43 -5.38 -16.33 -10.11
CA GLN A 43 -6.63 -15.65 -10.37
C GLN A 43 -7.79 -16.62 -10.11
N GLU A 44 -8.58 -16.34 -9.07
CA GLU A 44 -9.76 -17.16 -8.68
C GLU A 44 -11.08 -16.43 -8.92
N ASP A 45 -11.04 -15.10 -9.03
CA ASP A 45 -12.21 -14.25 -9.23
C ASP A 45 -11.98 -13.28 -10.38
N GLU A 46 -13.06 -12.94 -11.10
CA GLU A 46 -13.02 -12.02 -12.24
C GLU A 46 -14.31 -11.19 -12.35
N PRO A 47 -14.27 -10.00 -12.98
CA PRO A 47 -15.44 -9.14 -13.10
C PRO A 47 -16.63 -9.80 -13.77
N GLY A 48 -16.41 -10.78 -14.67
CA GLY A 48 -17.46 -11.56 -15.31
C GLY A 48 -18.36 -12.34 -14.33
N ASN A 49 -17.83 -12.74 -13.16
CA ASN A 49 -18.60 -13.41 -12.11
C ASN A 49 -19.69 -12.51 -11.52
N TYR A 50 -19.52 -11.19 -11.63
CA TYR A 50 -20.48 -10.17 -11.20
C TYR A 50 -21.29 -9.59 -12.35
N GLY A 51 -21.19 -10.21 -13.54
CA GLY A 51 -21.92 -9.75 -14.74
C GLY A 51 -21.34 -8.48 -15.38
N LEU A 52 -20.16 -8.04 -14.97
CA LEU A 52 -19.53 -6.85 -15.48
C LEU A 52 -18.80 -7.13 -16.81
N GLN A 53 -18.83 -6.13 -17.69
CA GLN A 53 -17.98 -6.10 -18.86
C GLN A 53 -16.61 -5.51 -18.44
N TYR A 54 -15.51 -6.02 -18.98
CA TYR A 54 -14.19 -5.50 -18.73
C TYR A 54 -13.28 -5.67 -19.96
N GLU A 55 -12.26 -4.84 -20.01
CA GLU A 55 -11.16 -4.88 -20.98
C GLU A 55 -9.90 -5.32 -20.24
N GLU A 56 -9.21 -6.34 -20.74
CA GLU A 56 -7.85 -6.63 -20.28
C GLU A 56 -6.92 -5.54 -20.80
N VAL A 57 -6.12 -4.97 -19.89
CA VAL A 57 -5.24 -3.86 -20.19
C VAL A 57 -3.82 -4.14 -19.68
N GLU A 58 -2.85 -3.63 -20.43
CA GLU A 58 -1.45 -3.66 -20.07
C GLU A 58 -0.89 -2.22 -20.09
N PHE A 59 -0.03 -1.90 -19.13
CA PHE A 59 0.68 -0.63 -19.08
C PHE A 59 2.00 -0.76 -18.35
N THR A 60 2.84 0.27 -18.40
CA THR A 60 4.14 0.28 -17.72
C THR A 60 4.11 1.22 -16.52
N PRO A 61 4.84 0.92 -15.43
CA PRO A 61 5.06 1.87 -14.35
C PRO A 61 5.74 3.14 -14.86
N ARG A 62 5.54 4.25 -14.18
CA ARG A 62 6.21 5.50 -14.52
C ARG A 62 7.72 5.38 -14.39
N GLY A 63 8.44 5.61 -15.49
CA GLY A 63 9.91 5.55 -15.53
C GLY A 63 10.50 4.15 -15.34
N ASP A 64 9.72 3.10 -15.68
CA ASP A 64 10.14 1.70 -15.66
C ASP A 64 9.69 1.02 -16.97
N THR A 65 10.14 -0.23 -17.21
CA THR A 65 9.90 -0.95 -18.47
C THR A 65 9.16 -2.27 -18.30
N ILE A 66 8.87 -2.67 -17.07
CA ILE A 66 8.08 -3.88 -16.82
C ILE A 66 6.63 -3.67 -17.24
N THR A 67 5.95 -4.76 -17.54
CA THR A 67 4.53 -4.75 -17.89
C THR A 67 3.68 -5.03 -16.65
N LEU A 68 2.65 -4.20 -16.44
CA LEU A 68 1.61 -4.43 -15.45
C LEU A 68 0.31 -4.80 -16.15
N ASP A 69 -0.35 -5.81 -15.61
CA ASP A 69 -1.62 -6.34 -16.10
C ASP A 69 -2.79 -5.83 -15.27
N GLY A 70 -3.89 -5.52 -15.91
CA GLY A 70 -5.08 -5.01 -15.25
C GLY A 70 -6.38 -5.27 -15.99
N TRP A 71 -7.47 -4.86 -15.37
CA TRP A 71 -8.82 -4.83 -15.93
C TRP A 71 -9.38 -3.43 -15.86
N TYR A 72 -9.83 -2.94 -16.99
CA TYR A 72 -10.60 -1.70 -17.04
C TYR A 72 -12.10 -2.05 -17.19
N LEU A 73 -12.88 -1.65 -16.21
CA LEU A 73 -14.32 -1.86 -16.13
C LEU A 73 -15.01 -0.55 -16.51
N PRO A 74 -15.69 -0.48 -17.67
CA PRO A 74 -16.40 0.72 -18.07
C PRO A 74 -17.67 0.87 -17.24
N GLY A 75 -17.88 2.06 -16.71
CA GLY A 75 -19.13 2.53 -16.14
C GLY A 75 -19.88 3.43 -17.09
N ASP A 76 -20.51 4.48 -16.61
CA ASP A 76 -21.22 5.45 -17.42
C ASP A 76 -20.26 6.40 -18.13
N SER A 77 -20.60 6.78 -19.37
CA SER A 77 -19.77 7.69 -20.16
C SER A 77 -19.60 9.04 -19.46
N GLY A 78 -18.35 9.48 -19.33
CA GLY A 78 -17.99 10.76 -18.73
C GLY A 78 -17.99 10.76 -17.20
N LYS A 79 -18.15 9.60 -16.56
CA LYS A 79 -18.00 9.45 -15.12
C LYS A 79 -16.53 9.21 -14.73
N PRO A 80 -16.11 9.58 -13.51
CA PRO A 80 -14.76 9.36 -13.00
C PRO A 80 -14.33 7.89 -12.99
N THR A 81 -13.02 7.70 -12.90
CA THR A 81 -12.39 6.37 -12.82
C THR A 81 -11.73 6.16 -11.48
N ILE A 82 -12.02 5.06 -10.81
CA ILE A 82 -11.43 4.68 -9.53
C ILE A 82 -10.35 3.61 -9.77
N ILE A 83 -9.12 3.89 -9.33
CA ILE A 83 -7.99 2.96 -9.36
C ILE A 83 -7.96 2.18 -8.06
N PHE A 84 -7.88 0.85 -8.13
CA PHE A 84 -7.71 -0.03 -6.97
C PHE A 84 -6.25 -0.47 -6.84
N VAL A 85 -5.69 -0.32 -5.64
CA VAL A 85 -4.30 -0.68 -5.32
C VAL A 85 -4.31 -1.70 -4.19
N HIS A 86 -4.07 -2.95 -4.53
CA HIS A 86 -4.16 -4.09 -3.61
C HIS A 86 -3.03 -4.16 -2.58
N GLY A 87 -3.21 -4.98 -1.54
CA GLY A 87 -2.23 -5.23 -0.49
C GLY A 87 -1.09 -6.17 -0.90
N ILE A 88 -0.08 -6.27 -0.03
CA ILE A 88 1.07 -7.16 -0.24
C ILE A 88 0.65 -8.64 -0.21
N GLY A 89 1.07 -9.40 -1.21
CA GLY A 89 0.71 -10.81 -1.37
C GLY A 89 -0.74 -11.03 -1.84
N SER A 90 -1.42 -9.97 -2.26
CA SER A 90 -2.74 -9.98 -2.88
C SER A 90 -2.62 -9.84 -4.41
N MET A 91 -3.69 -9.47 -5.10
CA MET A 91 -3.73 -9.25 -6.55
C MET A 91 -4.93 -8.36 -6.90
N ARG A 92 -5.11 -8.03 -8.19
CA ARG A 92 -6.18 -7.16 -8.70
C ARG A 92 -7.61 -7.56 -8.30
N SER A 93 -7.87 -8.85 -8.06
CA SER A 93 -9.18 -9.33 -7.58
C SER A 93 -9.21 -9.60 -6.07
N GLY A 94 -8.06 -9.50 -5.39
CA GLY A 94 -7.97 -9.70 -3.95
C GLY A 94 -8.52 -8.51 -3.15
N ASP A 95 -8.48 -8.63 -1.82
CA ASP A 95 -8.99 -7.59 -0.91
C ASP A 95 -10.47 -7.21 -1.19
N ASN A 96 -11.26 -8.16 -1.71
CA ASN A 96 -12.65 -7.99 -2.19
C ASN A 96 -12.80 -6.95 -3.31
N ALA A 97 -11.72 -6.61 -4.00
CA ALA A 97 -11.67 -5.52 -4.98
C ALA A 97 -12.69 -5.70 -6.11
N THR A 98 -12.88 -6.92 -6.63
CA THR A 98 -13.83 -7.18 -7.72
C THR A 98 -15.29 -6.93 -7.28
N GLU A 99 -15.66 -7.34 -6.08
CA GLU A 99 -17.00 -7.13 -5.55
C GLU A 99 -17.26 -5.65 -5.21
N ILE A 100 -16.30 -4.97 -4.56
CA ILE A 100 -16.37 -3.53 -4.31
C ILE A 100 -16.47 -2.76 -5.65
N ALA A 101 -15.67 -3.15 -6.64
CA ALA A 101 -15.70 -2.55 -7.97
C ALA A 101 -17.06 -2.71 -8.65
N SER A 102 -17.74 -3.88 -8.46
CA SER A 102 -19.07 -4.09 -9.03
C SER A 102 -20.07 -3.06 -8.51
N HIS A 103 -20.06 -2.79 -7.21
CA HIS A 103 -20.91 -1.76 -6.62
C HIS A 103 -20.60 -0.35 -7.13
N LEU A 104 -19.31 -0.02 -7.34
CA LEU A 104 -18.94 1.29 -7.89
C LEU A 104 -19.35 1.43 -9.36
N VAL A 105 -19.22 0.38 -10.16
CA VAL A 105 -19.70 0.37 -11.55
C VAL A 105 -21.22 0.54 -11.61
N ASP A 106 -21.97 -0.08 -10.71
CA ASP A 106 -23.42 0.12 -10.59
C ASP A 106 -23.80 1.56 -10.24
N GLN A 107 -22.91 2.32 -9.61
CA GLN A 107 -23.05 3.75 -9.36
C GLN A 107 -22.53 4.62 -10.54
N GLY A 108 -22.10 4.00 -11.63
CA GLY A 108 -21.66 4.66 -12.85
C GLY A 108 -20.14 4.95 -12.92
N PHE A 109 -19.36 4.66 -11.90
CA PHE A 109 -17.90 4.86 -11.96
C PHE A 109 -17.25 3.89 -12.95
N ASN A 110 -16.21 4.35 -13.64
CA ASN A 110 -15.27 3.44 -14.27
C ASN A 110 -14.29 2.92 -13.21
N VAL A 111 -13.76 1.71 -13.38
CA VAL A 111 -12.82 1.13 -12.43
C VAL A 111 -11.60 0.56 -13.16
N LEU A 112 -10.40 0.78 -12.59
CA LEU A 112 -9.16 0.13 -13.00
C LEU A 112 -8.65 -0.73 -11.85
N LEU A 113 -8.72 -2.06 -12.04
CA LEU A 113 -8.10 -3.07 -11.18
C LEU A 113 -6.80 -3.51 -11.84
N PHE A 114 -5.67 -3.51 -11.13
CA PHE A 114 -4.41 -3.95 -11.73
C PHE A 114 -3.52 -4.66 -10.70
N ASP A 115 -2.66 -5.53 -11.18
CA ASP A 115 -1.65 -6.19 -10.35
C ASP A 115 -0.43 -5.28 -10.21
N LEU A 116 -0.03 -5.00 -8.98
CA LEU A 116 1.26 -4.37 -8.70
C LEU A 116 2.41 -5.27 -9.17
N ARG A 117 3.59 -4.72 -9.36
CA ARG A 117 4.80 -5.50 -9.68
C ARG A 117 4.97 -6.71 -8.77
N ALA A 118 5.49 -7.81 -9.31
CA ALA A 118 5.71 -9.08 -8.62
C ALA A 118 4.45 -9.73 -8.02
N HIS A 119 3.24 -9.27 -8.39
CA HIS A 119 1.96 -9.88 -7.99
C HIS A 119 1.17 -10.34 -9.22
N GLY A 120 0.21 -11.24 -9.01
CA GLY A 120 -0.69 -11.73 -10.05
C GLY A 120 0.03 -12.06 -11.36
N SER A 121 -0.42 -11.45 -12.47
CA SER A 121 0.15 -11.61 -13.82
C SER A 121 1.24 -10.58 -14.17
N SER A 122 1.32 -9.46 -13.42
CA SER A 122 2.29 -8.39 -13.68
C SER A 122 3.73 -8.85 -13.56
N GLU A 123 4.63 -8.29 -14.37
CA GLU A 123 6.06 -8.55 -14.29
C GLU A 123 6.67 -8.04 -12.97
N GLY A 124 7.96 -8.33 -12.76
CA GLY A 124 8.72 -7.93 -11.59
C GLY A 124 9.19 -9.14 -10.77
N ASP A 125 10.34 -8.99 -10.12
CA ASP A 125 11.02 -10.08 -9.43
C ASP A 125 10.86 -10.03 -7.91
N TYR A 126 10.53 -8.87 -7.34
CA TYR A 126 10.42 -8.68 -5.90
C TYR A 126 9.47 -7.54 -5.51
N VAL A 127 8.98 -7.61 -4.29
CA VAL A 127 8.11 -6.62 -3.66
C VAL A 127 8.96 -5.68 -2.80
N SER A 128 8.62 -4.40 -2.78
CA SER A 128 9.41 -3.36 -2.11
C SER A 128 8.65 -2.59 -1.02
N ALA A 129 7.54 -3.15 -0.55
CA ALA A 129 6.68 -2.58 0.50
C ALA A 129 6.19 -1.15 0.20
N GLY A 130 5.99 -0.83 -1.08
CA GLY A 130 5.54 0.48 -1.55
C GLY A 130 6.65 1.34 -2.17
N TYR A 131 7.93 0.94 -2.14
CA TYR A 131 9.02 1.77 -2.66
C TYR A 131 9.00 1.89 -4.18
N PHE A 132 9.00 0.78 -4.90
CA PHE A 132 8.86 0.78 -6.36
C PHE A 132 7.40 0.74 -6.81
N GLU A 133 6.50 0.19 -5.98
CA GLU A 133 5.07 0.09 -6.28
C GLU A 133 4.41 1.48 -6.42
N GLN A 134 5.00 2.56 -5.88
CA GLN A 134 4.59 3.95 -6.18
C GLN A 134 4.60 4.23 -7.68
N LYS A 135 5.61 3.74 -8.40
CA LYS A 135 5.70 3.90 -9.86
C LYS A 135 4.59 3.15 -10.59
N ASP A 136 4.12 2.04 -10.02
CA ASP A 136 3.03 1.26 -10.59
C ASP A 136 1.72 2.04 -10.52
N VAL A 137 1.44 2.65 -9.36
CA VAL A 137 0.29 3.55 -9.18
C VAL A 137 0.37 4.75 -10.12
N LEU A 138 1.54 5.37 -10.23
CA LEU A 138 1.77 6.48 -11.18
C LEU A 138 1.62 6.03 -12.63
N GLY A 139 2.02 4.79 -12.96
CA GLY A 139 1.81 4.19 -14.27
C GLY A 139 0.33 3.96 -14.60
N ALA A 140 -0.47 3.53 -13.62
CA ALA A 140 -1.91 3.40 -13.76
C ALA A 140 -2.59 4.74 -14.02
N ILE A 141 -2.14 5.79 -13.34
CA ILE A 141 -2.59 7.17 -13.59
C ILE A 141 -2.20 7.61 -15.00
N ASP A 142 -0.94 7.43 -15.41
CA ASP A 142 -0.47 7.77 -16.76
C ASP A 142 -1.25 7.03 -17.86
N PHE A 143 -1.63 5.78 -17.61
CA PHE A 143 -2.46 4.99 -18.51
C PHE A 143 -3.85 5.64 -18.70
N LEU A 144 -4.51 6.06 -17.64
CA LEU A 144 -5.82 6.72 -17.69
C LEU A 144 -5.73 8.09 -18.36
N LEU A 145 -4.72 8.90 -18.03
CA LEU A 145 -4.48 10.20 -18.67
C LEU A 145 -4.28 10.05 -20.18
N LYS A 146 -3.55 9.03 -20.65
CA LYS A 146 -3.38 8.73 -22.09
C LYS A 146 -4.69 8.29 -22.76
N ARG A 147 -5.65 7.72 -22.00
CA ARG A 147 -7.00 7.39 -22.49
C ARG A 147 -7.95 8.60 -22.50
N GLY A 148 -7.47 9.77 -22.05
CA GLY A 148 -8.23 11.02 -22.06
C GLY A 148 -9.04 11.29 -20.78
N VAL A 149 -8.86 10.47 -19.71
CA VAL A 149 -9.39 10.77 -18.38
C VAL A 149 -8.61 11.96 -17.81
N THR A 150 -9.26 12.93 -17.20
CA THR A 150 -8.55 14.05 -16.56
C THR A 150 -8.14 13.68 -15.14
N ALA A 151 -7.11 14.32 -14.60
CA ALA A 151 -6.63 14.00 -13.26
C ALA A 151 -7.70 14.26 -12.19
N ASP A 152 -8.53 15.31 -12.38
CA ASP A 152 -9.64 15.65 -11.47
C ASP A 152 -10.76 14.57 -11.48
N ASP A 153 -10.81 13.70 -12.51
CA ASP A 153 -11.77 12.60 -12.64
C ASP A 153 -11.17 11.25 -12.20
N ILE A 154 -10.03 11.24 -11.53
CA ILE A 154 -9.41 10.02 -11.02
C ILE A 154 -9.48 9.99 -9.50
N GLY A 155 -10.05 8.90 -8.96
CA GLY A 155 -9.97 8.52 -7.55
C GLY A 155 -9.07 7.31 -7.35
N VAL A 156 -8.54 7.13 -6.14
CA VAL A 156 -7.72 5.98 -5.78
C VAL A 156 -8.24 5.37 -4.48
N ILE A 157 -8.35 4.04 -4.45
CA ILE A 157 -8.57 3.28 -3.23
C ILE A 157 -7.43 2.28 -3.06
N GLY A 158 -6.80 2.29 -1.89
CA GLY A 158 -5.69 1.40 -1.57
C GLY A 158 -5.94 0.57 -0.32
N PHE A 159 -5.43 -0.66 -0.33
CA PHE A 159 -5.59 -1.63 0.76
C PHE A 159 -4.22 -2.00 1.34
N SER A 160 -4.06 -1.94 2.67
CA SER A 160 -2.85 -2.38 3.37
C SER A 160 -1.57 -1.73 2.80
N MET A 161 -0.67 -2.53 2.19
CA MET A 161 0.49 -2.00 1.46
C MET A 161 0.07 -1.02 0.36
N GLY A 162 -0.97 -1.33 -0.40
CA GLY A 162 -1.51 -0.46 -1.46
C GLY A 162 -2.02 0.87 -0.92
N ALA A 163 -2.56 0.91 0.30
CA ALA A 163 -2.99 2.14 0.95
C ALA A 163 -1.81 3.09 1.24
N GLY A 164 -0.76 2.57 1.86
CA GLY A 164 0.46 3.35 2.11
C GLY A 164 1.16 3.76 0.81
N THR A 165 1.21 2.85 -0.18
CA THR A 165 1.78 3.10 -1.51
C THR A 165 1.04 4.23 -2.24
N SER A 166 -0.29 4.23 -2.18
CA SER A 166 -1.12 5.28 -2.80
C SER A 166 -0.86 6.65 -2.19
N ILE A 167 -0.75 6.75 -0.86
CA ILE A 167 -0.38 8.02 -0.20
C ILE A 167 0.97 8.53 -0.72
N LEU A 168 1.98 7.66 -0.78
CA LEU A 168 3.31 8.03 -1.24
C LEU A 168 3.33 8.46 -2.72
N ALA A 169 2.57 7.76 -3.58
CA ALA A 169 2.49 8.06 -5.00
C ALA A 169 1.77 9.39 -5.29
N LEU A 170 0.66 9.66 -4.60
CA LEU A 170 -0.19 10.81 -4.90
C LEU A 170 0.43 12.16 -4.49
N VAL A 171 1.50 12.17 -3.72
CA VAL A 171 2.31 13.39 -3.50
C VAL A 171 2.89 13.91 -4.83
N GLU A 172 3.16 13.03 -5.79
CA GLU A 172 3.67 13.39 -7.12
C GLU A 172 2.56 13.78 -8.12
N GLU A 173 1.28 13.62 -7.72
CA GLU A 173 0.11 13.86 -8.59
C GLU A 173 -0.91 14.84 -7.95
N PRO A 174 -0.57 16.11 -7.87
CA PRO A 174 -1.42 17.10 -7.18
C PRO A 174 -2.77 17.38 -7.87
N GLY A 175 -2.97 16.88 -9.11
CA GLY A 175 -4.24 16.94 -9.82
C GLY A 175 -5.28 15.94 -9.31
N ILE A 176 -4.86 14.85 -8.64
CA ILE A 176 -5.77 13.84 -8.08
C ILE A 176 -6.18 14.27 -6.68
N ARG A 177 -7.49 14.23 -6.37
CA ARG A 177 -8.05 14.77 -5.14
C ARG A 177 -8.99 13.82 -4.40
N ALA A 178 -8.99 12.54 -4.74
CA ALA A 178 -9.85 11.55 -4.09
C ALA A 178 -9.04 10.31 -3.73
N LEU A 179 -8.85 10.06 -2.43
CA LEU A 179 -8.08 8.94 -1.90
C LEU A 179 -8.77 8.29 -0.71
N VAL A 180 -9.11 7.02 -0.86
CA VAL A 180 -9.53 6.13 0.24
C VAL A 180 -8.38 5.20 0.59
N VAL A 181 -8.10 5.04 1.87
CA VAL A 181 -7.05 4.13 2.37
C VAL A 181 -7.62 3.20 3.44
N ASP A 182 -7.63 1.91 3.15
CA ASP A 182 -8.06 0.86 4.07
C ASP A 182 -6.86 0.18 4.70
N SER A 183 -6.80 0.19 6.04
CA SER A 183 -5.75 -0.40 6.85
C SER A 183 -4.33 0.07 6.48
N PRO A 184 -4.10 1.41 6.30
CA PRO A 184 -2.81 1.94 5.89
C PRO A 184 -1.74 1.75 6.97
N TYR A 185 -0.49 1.53 6.56
CA TYR A 185 0.63 1.70 7.46
C TYR A 185 1.06 3.17 7.51
N ALA A 186 1.49 3.64 8.69
CA ALA A 186 2.03 4.99 8.87
C ALA A 186 3.54 5.06 8.55
N ARG A 187 4.26 3.98 8.88
CA ARG A 187 5.71 3.85 8.67
C ARG A 187 6.09 2.37 8.54
N VAL A 188 6.70 1.97 7.43
CA VAL A 188 7.11 0.57 7.20
C VAL A 188 8.07 0.07 8.28
N SER A 189 8.99 0.91 8.74
CA SER A 189 9.98 0.51 9.74
C SER A 189 9.38 -0.01 11.05
N ASP A 190 8.16 0.40 11.39
CA ASP A 190 7.48 -0.01 12.62
C ASP A 190 6.94 -1.45 12.51
N LEU A 191 6.69 -1.92 11.29
CA LEU A 191 6.14 -3.25 11.00
C LEU A 191 7.22 -4.33 10.78
N LEU A 192 8.49 -3.94 10.60
CA LEU A 192 9.55 -4.88 10.20
C LEU A 192 9.72 -6.03 11.18
N SER A 193 9.58 -5.82 12.49
CA SER A 193 9.72 -6.89 13.49
C SER A 193 8.61 -7.93 13.36
N GLY A 194 7.36 -7.51 13.28
CA GLY A 194 6.20 -8.38 13.11
C GLY A 194 6.25 -9.15 11.78
N GLU A 195 6.54 -8.45 10.66
CA GLU A 195 6.65 -9.09 9.35
C GLU A 195 7.85 -10.06 9.28
N THR A 196 8.99 -9.73 9.92
CA THR A 196 10.12 -10.66 10.06
C THR A 196 9.68 -11.94 10.78
N THR A 197 8.98 -11.82 11.91
CA THR A 197 8.47 -12.97 12.66
C THR A 197 7.52 -13.81 11.81
N ARG A 198 6.60 -13.17 11.11
CA ARG A 198 5.61 -13.82 10.23
C ARG A 198 6.26 -14.62 9.10
N LYS A 199 7.29 -14.05 8.45
CA LYS A 199 7.95 -14.66 7.29
C LYS A 199 9.02 -15.69 7.66
N THR A 200 9.72 -15.51 8.77
CA THR A 200 10.92 -16.31 9.08
C THR A 200 10.78 -17.17 10.34
N GLY A 201 9.76 -16.94 11.18
CA GLY A 201 9.61 -17.57 12.48
C GLY A 201 10.60 -17.07 13.54
N ILE A 202 11.44 -16.09 13.25
CA ILE A 202 12.32 -15.44 14.23
C ILE A 202 11.43 -14.71 15.24
N PRO A 203 11.57 -14.98 16.56
CA PRO A 203 10.77 -14.32 17.57
C PRO A 203 10.88 -12.78 17.47
N GLU A 204 9.77 -12.09 17.66
CA GLU A 204 9.69 -10.64 17.50
C GLU A 204 10.69 -9.88 18.42
N TRP A 205 10.91 -10.36 19.64
CA TRP A 205 11.88 -9.77 20.57
C TRP A 205 13.35 -9.88 20.09
N LEU A 206 13.64 -10.82 19.17
CA LEU A 206 14.99 -11.06 18.63
C LEU A 206 15.19 -10.33 17.28
N SER A 207 14.14 -10.11 16.49
CA SER A 207 14.19 -9.51 15.16
C SER A 207 14.87 -8.14 15.14
N PRO A 208 14.72 -7.23 16.14
CA PRO A 208 15.36 -5.91 16.13
C PRO A 208 16.88 -5.95 16.02
N ILE A 209 17.52 -7.06 16.42
CA ILE A 209 18.98 -7.23 16.28
C ILE A 209 19.39 -7.26 14.81
N PHE A 210 18.58 -7.84 13.92
CA PHE A 210 18.91 -8.04 12.51
C PHE A 210 18.40 -6.92 11.59
N ILE A 211 17.35 -6.19 12.01
CA ILE A 211 16.70 -5.14 11.21
C ILE A 211 17.67 -4.08 10.67
N PRO A 212 18.65 -3.56 11.44
CA PRO A 212 19.59 -2.57 10.91
C PRO A 212 20.39 -3.08 9.71
N ALA A 213 20.90 -4.32 9.78
CA ALA A 213 21.62 -4.91 8.66
C ALA A 213 20.66 -5.29 7.51
N ALA A 214 19.45 -5.76 7.81
CA ALA A 214 18.44 -6.04 6.78
C ALA A 214 18.07 -4.79 5.98
N LYS A 215 17.92 -3.62 6.63
CA LYS A 215 17.70 -2.33 5.93
C LYS A 215 18.87 -1.98 5.00
N ILE A 216 20.12 -2.15 5.46
CA ILE A 216 21.31 -1.93 4.63
C ILE A 216 21.29 -2.87 3.42
N MET A 217 20.96 -4.13 3.62
CA MET A 217 20.88 -5.13 2.55
C MET A 217 19.73 -4.86 1.58
N ALA A 218 18.60 -4.35 2.04
CA ALA A 218 17.51 -3.88 1.17
C ALA A 218 18.00 -2.80 0.21
N GLY A 219 18.78 -1.83 0.71
CA GLY A 219 19.41 -0.81 -0.14
C GLY A 219 20.46 -1.37 -1.10
N LEU A 220 21.36 -2.25 -0.62
CA LEU A 220 22.48 -2.75 -1.42
C LEU A 220 22.07 -3.76 -2.51
N PHE A 221 21.14 -4.66 -2.21
CA PHE A 221 20.78 -5.78 -3.11
C PHE A 221 19.50 -5.52 -3.92
N TYR A 222 18.61 -4.68 -3.40
CA TYR A 222 17.29 -4.43 -4.02
C TYR A 222 17.07 -2.96 -4.36
N GLY A 223 17.97 -2.05 -3.97
CA GLY A 223 17.81 -0.61 -4.21
C GLY A 223 16.67 0.04 -3.41
N ILE A 224 16.20 -0.61 -2.33
CA ILE A 224 15.05 -0.15 -1.54
C ILE A 224 15.52 0.71 -0.37
N ASP A 225 15.07 1.97 -0.31
CA ASP A 225 15.21 2.81 0.88
C ASP A 225 14.00 2.67 1.80
N ILE A 226 14.09 1.75 2.75
CA ILE A 226 13.03 1.53 3.76
C ILE A 226 12.77 2.80 4.59
N GLY A 227 13.77 3.68 4.73
CA GLY A 227 13.65 4.91 5.51
C GLY A 227 12.70 5.94 4.91
N SER A 228 12.52 5.92 3.59
CA SER A 228 11.63 6.83 2.87
C SER A 228 10.14 6.39 2.90
N LEU A 229 9.84 5.18 3.35
CA LEU A 229 8.49 4.63 3.36
C LEU A 229 7.71 5.10 4.60
N VAL A 230 7.30 6.37 4.59
CA VAL A 230 6.67 7.09 5.70
C VAL A 230 5.40 7.81 5.24
N PRO A 231 4.29 7.07 4.99
CA PRO A 231 3.02 7.67 4.58
C PRO A 231 2.49 8.75 5.52
N GLU A 232 2.70 8.66 6.84
CA GLU A 232 2.30 9.69 7.81
C GLU A 232 3.00 11.04 7.59
N GLU A 233 4.18 11.06 6.98
CA GLU A 233 4.85 12.31 6.61
C GLU A 233 4.45 12.76 5.20
N ALA A 234 4.25 11.82 4.28
CA ALA A 234 3.83 12.09 2.91
C ALA A 234 2.42 12.68 2.84
N VAL A 235 1.48 12.14 3.61
CA VAL A 235 0.07 12.59 3.62
C VAL A 235 -0.09 14.07 3.99
N ARG A 236 0.86 14.66 4.72
CA ARG A 236 0.88 16.10 5.04
C ARG A 236 1.00 16.99 3.82
N GLN A 237 1.48 16.45 2.71
CA GLN A 237 1.65 17.18 1.46
C GLN A 237 0.39 17.14 0.58
N LEU A 238 -0.56 16.25 0.89
CA LEU A 238 -1.86 16.23 0.22
C LEU A 238 -2.70 17.41 0.72
N THR A 239 -3.26 18.16 -0.21
CA THR A 239 -4.01 19.41 0.06
C THR A 239 -5.53 19.23 0.00
N TYR A 240 -5.97 17.99 0.10
CA TYR A 240 -7.38 17.59 0.03
C TYR A 240 -7.69 16.52 1.09
N PRO A 241 -8.97 16.41 1.51
CA PRO A 241 -9.35 15.40 2.49
C PRO A 241 -9.21 14.00 1.94
N ILE A 242 -8.79 13.07 2.80
CA ILE A 242 -8.77 11.64 2.52
C ILE A 242 -9.75 10.90 3.41
N PHE A 243 -10.14 9.68 3.01
CA PHE A 243 -10.95 8.80 3.84
C PHE A 243 -10.11 7.61 4.30
N VAL A 244 -9.94 7.48 5.62
CA VAL A 244 -9.20 6.40 6.27
C VAL A 244 -10.20 5.39 6.84
N ILE A 245 -10.02 4.10 6.54
CA ILE A 245 -10.78 2.99 7.11
C ILE A 245 -9.81 2.11 7.87
N HIS A 246 -10.16 1.64 9.09
CA HIS A 246 -9.30 0.72 9.83
C HIS A 246 -10.07 -0.11 10.86
N GLY A 247 -9.87 -1.43 10.83
CA GLY A 247 -10.39 -2.34 11.84
C GLY A 247 -9.60 -2.23 13.16
N LYS A 248 -10.30 -2.15 14.29
CA LYS A 248 -9.66 -2.02 15.61
C LYS A 248 -8.97 -3.30 16.08
N GLU A 249 -9.35 -4.45 15.54
CA GLU A 249 -8.77 -5.76 15.85
C GLU A 249 -7.70 -6.17 14.81
N ASP A 250 -7.23 -5.21 14.00
CA ASP A 250 -6.14 -5.45 13.06
C ASP A 250 -4.84 -5.77 13.81
N THR A 251 -4.45 -7.06 13.75
CA THR A 251 -3.23 -7.58 14.39
C THR A 251 -2.01 -7.52 13.47
N ARG A 252 -2.21 -7.20 12.19
CA ARG A 252 -1.12 -7.08 11.22
C ARG A 252 -0.57 -5.65 11.17
N ILE A 253 -1.46 -4.69 10.98
CA ILE A 253 -1.16 -3.25 11.03
C ILE A 253 -2.06 -2.65 12.13
N PRO A 254 -1.56 -2.43 13.35
CA PRO A 254 -2.37 -1.87 14.41
C PRO A 254 -3.10 -0.59 13.97
N TYR A 255 -4.37 -0.45 14.33
CA TYR A 255 -5.23 0.69 13.91
C TYR A 255 -4.63 2.07 14.25
N THR A 256 -3.71 2.13 15.22
CA THR A 256 -2.96 3.34 15.54
C THR A 256 -2.13 3.87 14.37
N HIS A 257 -1.81 3.04 13.37
CA HIS A 257 -1.21 3.50 12.12
C HIS A 257 -2.21 4.31 11.29
N GLY A 258 -3.46 3.84 11.19
CA GLY A 258 -4.54 4.60 10.54
C GLY A 258 -4.82 5.92 11.26
N GLU A 259 -4.83 5.93 12.60
CA GLU A 259 -4.97 7.17 13.40
C GLU A 259 -3.83 8.16 13.08
N ARG A 260 -2.58 7.71 13.05
CA ARG A 260 -1.42 8.56 12.72
C ARG A 260 -1.50 9.14 11.30
N VAL A 261 -1.94 8.35 10.33
CA VAL A 261 -2.17 8.83 8.96
C VAL A 261 -3.27 9.87 8.94
N TYR A 262 -4.40 9.61 9.60
CA TYR A 262 -5.52 10.55 9.72
C TYR A 262 -5.12 11.86 10.42
N ASP A 263 -4.42 11.80 11.55
CA ASP A 263 -3.98 12.97 12.31
C ASP A 263 -3.01 13.86 11.51
N ALA A 264 -2.25 13.24 10.61
CA ALA A 264 -1.30 13.92 9.73
C ALA A 264 -1.94 14.46 8.45
N ALA A 265 -3.09 13.93 8.03
CA ALA A 265 -3.78 14.28 6.80
C ALA A 265 -4.42 15.70 6.88
N TYR A 266 -4.92 16.15 5.74
CA TYR A 266 -5.61 17.43 5.63
C TYR A 266 -6.79 17.51 6.61
N GLN A 267 -6.77 18.52 7.49
CA GLN A 267 -7.79 18.75 8.47
C GLN A 267 -8.72 19.89 8.03
N GLU A 268 -9.93 19.94 8.60
CA GLU A 268 -10.90 20.99 8.36
C GLU A 268 -10.25 22.37 8.58
N ASN A 269 -10.42 23.25 7.62
CA ASN A 269 -9.93 24.63 7.68
C ASN A 269 -11.05 25.60 7.31
N THR A 270 -11.23 26.62 8.13
CA THR A 270 -12.14 27.74 7.85
C THR A 270 -11.33 28.97 7.50
N ILE A 271 -11.50 29.49 6.29
CA ILE A 271 -10.84 30.70 5.83
C ILE A 271 -11.86 31.80 5.62
N VAL A 272 -11.38 33.05 5.68
CA VAL A 272 -12.17 34.22 5.28
C VAL A 272 -11.73 34.65 3.89
N GLN A 273 -12.61 34.49 2.90
CA GLN A 273 -12.39 34.94 1.54
C GLN A 273 -13.46 35.98 1.18
N ASP A 274 -13.03 37.18 0.82
CA ASP A 274 -13.92 38.30 0.46
C ASP A 274 -15.02 38.59 1.52
N GLY A 275 -14.67 38.42 2.81
CA GLY A 275 -15.59 38.61 3.93
C GLY A 275 -16.55 37.45 4.20
N THR A 276 -16.44 36.36 3.45
CA THR A 276 -17.24 35.15 3.63
C THR A 276 -16.41 34.08 4.34
N LEU A 277 -17.01 33.42 5.34
CA LEU A 277 -16.43 32.25 5.97
C LEU A 277 -16.65 31.03 5.05
N ILE A 278 -15.56 30.44 4.58
CA ILE A 278 -15.58 29.18 3.80
C ILE A 278 -14.92 28.11 4.65
N THR A 279 -15.69 27.08 4.96
CA THR A 279 -15.18 25.90 5.67
C THR A 279 -14.94 24.77 4.67
N TYR A 280 -13.70 24.29 4.59
CA TYR A 280 -13.33 23.11 3.82
C TYR A 280 -13.44 21.91 4.75
N GLN A 281 -14.15 20.86 4.32
CA GLN A 281 -14.23 19.62 5.08
C GLN A 281 -12.85 18.96 5.15
N GLY A 282 -12.50 18.48 6.34
CA GLY A 282 -11.27 17.74 6.59
C GLY A 282 -11.38 16.27 6.23
N SER A 283 -10.25 15.57 6.36
CA SER A 283 -10.20 14.10 6.24
C SER A 283 -11.10 13.42 7.25
N THR A 284 -11.55 12.22 6.94
CA THR A 284 -12.41 11.41 7.82
C THR A 284 -11.73 10.08 8.13
N ILE A 285 -12.06 9.51 9.30
CA ILE A 285 -11.61 8.18 9.69
C ILE A 285 -12.79 7.33 10.19
N TRP A 286 -12.86 6.09 9.74
CA TRP A 286 -13.80 5.10 10.20
C TRP A 286 -13.06 3.97 10.91
N LEU A 287 -13.04 4.02 12.25
CA LEU A 287 -12.47 2.98 13.10
C LEU A 287 -13.55 1.98 13.49
N ILE A 288 -13.38 0.71 13.13
CA ILE A 288 -14.43 -0.29 13.21
C ILE A 288 -14.09 -1.31 14.31
N PRO A 289 -14.83 -1.32 15.43
CA PRO A 289 -14.62 -2.33 16.47
C PRO A 289 -14.95 -3.74 15.98
N GLY A 290 -14.16 -4.73 16.40
CA GLY A 290 -14.37 -6.14 16.05
C GLY A 290 -13.84 -6.55 14.67
N VAL A 291 -13.38 -5.60 13.85
CA VAL A 291 -12.91 -5.83 12.48
C VAL A 291 -11.40 -6.02 12.43
N GLY A 292 -10.94 -7.00 11.66
CA GLY A 292 -9.54 -7.34 11.43
C GLY A 292 -8.89 -6.55 10.28
N HIS A 293 -7.81 -7.10 9.73
CA HIS A 293 -7.01 -6.46 8.67
C HIS A 293 -7.72 -6.52 7.31
N VAL A 294 -8.14 -5.37 6.78
CA VAL A 294 -8.87 -5.24 5.49
C VAL A 294 -10.21 -6.02 5.48
N ASP A 295 -10.77 -6.32 6.66
CA ASP A 295 -12.03 -7.06 6.77
C ASP A 295 -13.27 -6.15 6.83
N ALA A 296 -13.10 -4.83 6.69
CA ALA A 296 -14.18 -3.85 6.82
C ALA A 296 -15.34 -4.09 5.83
N PHE A 297 -15.03 -4.42 4.58
CA PHE A 297 -16.04 -4.77 3.58
C PHE A 297 -16.72 -6.09 3.89
N LEU A 298 -15.99 -7.12 4.34
CA LEU A 298 -16.57 -8.44 4.67
C LEU A 298 -17.57 -8.35 5.80
N ASP A 299 -17.29 -7.56 6.83
CA ASP A 299 -18.13 -7.46 8.02
C ASP A 299 -19.28 -6.44 7.84
N TYR A 300 -19.08 -5.38 7.03
CA TYR A 300 -20.02 -4.28 6.82
C TYR A 300 -20.14 -3.86 5.35
N PRO A 301 -20.52 -4.77 4.42
CA PRO A 301 -20.44 -4.50 2.98
C PRO A 301 -21.29 -3.30 2.54
N GLU A 302 -22.54 -3.21 3.00
CA GLU A 302 -23.44 -2.10 2.63
C GLU A 302 -22.92 -0.74 3.13
N GLU A 303 -22.48 -0.68 4.37
CA GLU A 303 -21.94 0.54 4.98
C GLU A 303 -20.62 0.95 4.31
N TYR A 304 -19.75 -0.03 4.01
CA TYR A 304 -18.49 0.19 3.32
C TYR A 304 -18.71 0.83 1.94
N VAL A 305 -19.55 0.20 1.13
CA VAL A 305 -19.89 0.70 -0.21
C VAL A 305 -20.51 2.08 -0.13
N LEU A 306 -21.48 2.30 0.78
CA LEU A 306 -22.12 3.59 0.96
C LEU A 306 -21.10 4.68 1.24
N ARG A 307 -20.24 4.50 2.26
CA ARG A 307 -19.26 5.51 2.67
C ARG A 307 -18.21 5.79 1.60
N VAL A 308 -17.70 4.74 0.94
CA VAL A 308 -16.71 4.86 -0.13
C VAL A 308 -17.31 5.61 -1.32
N THR A 309 -18.54 5.25 -1.71
CA THR A 309 -19.27 5.89 -2.81
C THR A 309 -19.55 7.36 -2.50
N GLU A 310 -20.10 7.69 -1.32
CA GLU A 310 -20.37 9.07 -0.90
C GLU A 310 -19.11 9.92 -0.88
N TYR A 311 -18.00 9.35 -0.41
CA TYR A 311 -16.71 10.04 -0.42
C TYR A 311 -16.26 10.36 -1.84
N PHE A 312 -16.25 9.38 -2.76
CA PHE A 312 -15.84 9.61 -4.15
C PHE A 312 -16.79 10.57 -4.89
N MET A 313 -18.09 10.43 -4.70
CA MET A 313 -19.07 11.38 -5.29
C MET A 313 -18.78 12.81 -4.82
N GLY A 314 -18.59 13.01 -3.52
CA GLY A 314 -18.30 14.32 -2.95
C GLY A 314 -16.99 14.93 -3.42
N GLN A 315 -15.91 14.14 -3.52
CA GLN A 315 -14.58 14.63 -3.93
C GLN A 315 -14.46 14.85 -5.43
N LEU A 316 -15.15 14.04 -6.24
CA LEU A 316 -15.08 14.07 -7.70
C LEU A 316 -16.23 14.88 -8.32
N GLY A 317 -17.06 15.54 -7.49
CA GLY A 317 -18.11 16.47 -7.96
C GLY A 317 -19.22 15.79 -8.75
N ILE A 318 -19.63 14.60 -8.37
CA ILE A 318 -20.75 13.87 -8.98
C ILE A 318 -22.00 14.08 -8.11
N ASP A 319 -23.06 14.61 -8.73
CA ASP A 319 -24.39 14.74 -8.12
C ASP A 319 -25.20 13.44 -8.29
#